data_da518bfb80ed8ef411edb95bbb3d79dc
#
_entry.id   da518bfb80ed8ef411edb95bbb3d79dc
#
_cell.length_a   1.000
_cell.length_b   1.000
_cell.length_c   1.000
_cell.angle_alpha   90.00
_cell.angle_beta   90.00
_cell.angle_gamma   90.00
#
_symmetry.space_group_name_H-M   'P 1'
#
loop_
_entity.id
_entity.type
_entity.pdbx_description
1 polymer ?
#
loop_
_entity_poly.entity_id
_entity_poly.type
_entity_poly.pdbx_seq_one_letter_code
_entity_poly.pdbx_strand_id
1 'polypeptide(L)'
;MKLRRISKAISIGNITVGGDAPIVVQSMTCTDTRDVTATVGQIKELEEAGCELVRVAVPDITAARAITGIKKGISIPLIADIHFDHRLALAALEAGCDGLRLNPGNIGDPGKVSTVVKAARERQVPIRIGVNAGSLPKTSHPEISIAEQMVAAAMVQIRLLESLDFDLIKISLKAFDVPTTIAAYREIADKIPYPLHIGITEAGLPRQGVIRSAVGIGTLLYLGIGDTIRVSLTTHPKEEVWAAYEILKSLNLRQHGPVLVSCPTCGRTEANLEWLAQAVTDRLEKIDKPIKVAVMGCVVNGPGEAKDADIGIAAGKGRGILFKKGQKVRVVEEKDYLEALMAEVEKL
;
A
#
# COMPACT_ATOMS: atom_id res chain seq x y z
N MET A 1 10.57 1.60 17.10
CA MET A 1 9.57 0.77 16.41
C MET A 1 9.46 -0.57 17.10
N LYS A 2 8.26 -1.11 17.29
CA LYS A 2 8.09 -2.46 17.82
C LYS A 2 8.50 -3.50 16.76
N LEU A 3 9.00 -4.66 17.22
CA LEU A 3 9.21 -5.79 16.32
C LEU A 3 7.87 -6.15 15.64
N ARG A 4 7.94 -6.46 14.36
CA ARG A 4 6.75 -6.85 13.59
C ARG A 4 6.16 -8.13 14.17
N ARG A 5 4.85 -8.15 14.33
CA ARG A 5 4.09 -9.34 14.72
C ARG A 5 4.33 -10.45 13.70
N ILE A 6 4.66 -11.64 14.18
CA ILE A 6 4.77 -12.82 13.32
C ILE A 6 3.36 -13.35 13.08
N SER A 7 2.91 -13.26 11.82
CA SER A 7 1.64 -13.81 11.36
C SER A 7 1.85 -15.11 10.58
N LYS A 8 0.79 -15.90 10.43
CA LYS A 8 0.81 -17.08 9.56
C LYS A 8 1.11 -16.64 8.12
N ALA A 9 2.13 -17.23 7.49
CA ALA A 9 2.41 -16.97 6.09
C ALA A 9 1.38 -17.65 5.19
N ILE A 10 0.88 -16.91 4.20
CA ILE A 10 0.00 -17.41 3.14
C ILE A 10 0.53 -16.96 1.77
N SER A 11 0.24 -17.69 0.71
CA SER A 11 0.60 -17.32 -0.66
C SER A 11 -0.61 -16.74 -1.40
N ILE A 12 -0.42 -15.63 -2.11
CA ILE A 12 -1.39 -15.06 -3.05
C ILE A 12 -0.71 -15.06 -4.41
N GLY A 13 -1.03 -16.02 -5.26
CA GLY A 13 -0.22 -16.31 -6.45
C GLY A 13 1.22 -16.63 -6.05
N ASN A 14 2.16 -15.90 -6.62
CA ASN A 14 3.60 -16.01 -6.33
C ASN A 14 4.09 -15.11 -5.17
N ILE A 15 3.22 -14.36 -4.51
CA ILE A 15 3.57 -13.43 -3.43
C ILE A 15 3.26 -14.06 -2.06
N THR A 16 4.28 -14.14 -1.19
CA THR A 16 4.09 -14.54 0.21
C THR A 16 3.68 -13.32 1.05
N VAL A 17 2.66 -13.49 1.87
CA VAL A 17 2.11 -12.48 2.78
C VAL A 17 2.13 -13.02 4.21
N GLY A 18 2.66 -12.25 5.14
CA GLY A 18 2.81 -12.68 6.55
C GLY A 18 4.16 -13.35 6.83
N GLY A 19 4.34 -13.87 8.03
CA GLY A 19 5.62 -14.37 8.50
C GLY A 19 6.70 -13.28 8.43
N ASP A 20 7.86 -13.64 7.91
CA ASP A 20 8.99 -12.72 7.71
C ASP A 20 9.01 -12.04 6.32
N ALA A 21 7.99 -12.32 5.49
CA ALA A 21 7.90 -11.72 4.16
C ALA A 21 7.79 -10.18 4.22
N PRO A 22 8.31 -9.44 3.25
CA PRO A 22 8.17 -7.98 3.20
C PRO A 22 6.71 -7.54 3.25
N ILE A 23 6.45 -6.33 3.77
CA ILE A 23 5.11 -5.74 3.74
C ILE A 23 4.75 -5.45 2.29
N VAL A 24 3.64 -6.01 1.83
CA VAL A 24 3.24 -5.99 0.41
C VAL A 24 2.34 -4.79 0.13
N VAL A 25 2.62 -4.09 -0.97
CA VAL A 25 1.81 -2.97 -1.47
C VAL A 25 0.73 -3.49 -2.40
N GLN A 26 -0.52 -3.21 -2.04
CA GLN A 26 -1.70 -3.58 -2.83
C GLN A 26 -2.43 -2.33 -3.30
N SER A 27 -2.91 -2.31 -4.55
CA SER A 27 -3.86 -1.32 -5.04
C SER A 27 -5.13 -1.97 -5.60
N MET A 28 -6.00 -1.16 -6.20
CA MET A 28 -7.25 -1.62 -6.80
C MET A 28 -7.53 -0.80 -8.06
N THR A 29 -7.96 -1.46 -9.13
CA THR A 29 -8.37 -0.78 -10.36
C THR A 29 -9.64 0.03 -10.15
N CYS A 30 -9.79 1.10 -10.91
CA CYS A 30 -11.02 1.89 -11.03
C CYS A 30 -11.70 1.71 -12.41
N THR A 31 -11.11 0.90 -13.29
CA THR A 31 -11.69 0.52 -14.57
C THR A 31 -12.87 -0.44 -14.41
N ASP A 32 -13.75 -0.50 -15.40
CA ASP A 32 -14.74 -1.56 -15.48
C ASP A 32 -14.03 -2.89 -15.76
N THR A 33 -14.14 -3.84 -14.84
CA THR A 33 -13.47 -5.15 -14.95
C THR A 33 -13.88 -5.94 -16.18
N ARG A 34 -15.06 -5.66 -16.77
CA ARG A 34 -15.54 -6.26 -18.01
C ARG A 34 -14.75 -5.80 -19.24
N ASP A 35 -14.15 -4.61 -19.17
CA ASP A 35 -13.19 -4.11 -20.16
C ASP A 35 -11.79 -4.63 -19.83
N VAL A 36 -11.46 -5.80 -20.41
CA VAL A 36 -10.17 -6.46 -20.21
C VAL A 36 -9.00 -5.56 -20.64
N THR A 37 -9.14 -4.87 -21.75
CA THR A 37 -8.04 -4.04 -22.30
C THR A 37 -7.75 -2.85 -21.41
N ALA A 38 -8.76 -2.10 -20.99
CA ALA A 38 -8.58 -0.97 -20.09
C ALA A 38 -8.06 -1.42 -18.72
N THR A 39 -8.57 -2.54 -18.20
CA THR A 39 -8.16 -3.07 -16.90
C THR A 39 -6.71 -3.56 -16.93
N VAL A 40 -6.29 -4.28 -17.97
CA VAL A 40 -4.88 -4.70 -18.16
C VAL A 40 -3.97 -3.48 -18.30
N GLY A 41 -4.38 -2.46 -19.06
CA GLY A 41 -3.62 -1.21 -19.20
C GLY A 41 -3.36 -0.56 -17.85
N GLN A 42 -4.41 -0.37 -17.04
CA GLN A 42 -4.27 0.24 -15.72
C GLN A 42 -3.44 -0.63 -14.75
N ILE A 43 -3.58 -1.95 -14.80
CA ILE A 43 -2.76 -2.84 -13.96
C ILE A 43 -1.29 -2.73 -14.33
N LYS A 44 -0.92 -2.63 -15.59
CA LYS A 44 0.47 -2.42 -16.02
C LYS A 44 1.05 -1.10 -15.50
N GLU A 45 0.26 -0.03 -15.53
CA GLU A 45 0.69 1.25 -14.90
C GLU A 45 0.91 1.10 -13.39
N LEU A 46 0.11 0.26 -12.72
CA LEU A 46 0.30 -0.04 -11.31
C LEU A 46 1.53 -0.93 -11.06
N GLU A 47 1.80 -1.91 -11.93
CA GLU A 47 3.02 -2.74 -11.89
C GLU A 47 4.26 -1.86 -12.03
N GLU A 48 4.28 -0.95 -13.00
CA GLU A 48 5.37 0.02 -13.21
C GLU A 48 5.59 0.93 -12.00
N ALA A 49 4.51 1.27 -11.27
CA ALA A 49 4.61 2.01 -10.01
C ALA A 49 5.05 1.17 -8.81
N GLY A 50 5.24 -0.15 -8.99
CA GLY A 50 5.67 -1.07 -7.94
C GLY A 50 4.52 -1.76 -7.19
N CYS A 51 3.28 -1.73 -7.69
CA CYS A 51 2.19 -2.49 -7.09
C CYS A 51 2.49 -4.00 -7.15
N GLU A 52 2.33 -4.68 -6.03
CA GLU A 52 2.67 -6.11 -5.92
C GLU A 52 1.44 -7.02 -5.93
N LEU A 53 0.27 -6.50 -5.53
CA LEU A 53 -1.03 -7.19 -5.58
C LEU A 53 -2.08 -6.24 -6.13
N VAL A 54 -2.89 -6.67 -7.07
CA VAL A 54 -4.00 -5.87 -7.57
C VAL A 54 -5.35 -6.49 -7.21
N ARG A 55 -6.34 -5.64 -6.92
CA ARG A 55 -7.72 -6.04 -6.70
C ARG A 55 -8.62 -5.46 -7.79
N VAL A 56 -9.55 -6.27 -8.30
CA VAL A 56 -10.57 -5.84 -9.26
C VAL A 56 -11.96 -6.03 -8.66
N ALA A 57 -12.90 -5.15 -8.98
CA ALA A 57 -14.30 -5.31 -8.60
C ALA A 57 -14.98 -6.38 -9.47
N VAL A 58 -15.82 -7.21 -8.86
CA VAL A 58 -16.58 -8.25 -9.58
C VAL A 58 -18.09 -8.05 -9.32
N PRO A 59 -18.72 -7.11 -10.03
CA PRO A 59 -20.13 -6.79 -9.84
C PRO A 59 -21.08 -7.85 -10.43
N ASP A 60 -20.65 -8.60 -11.43
CA ASP A 60 -21.46 -9.59 -12.14
C ASP A 60 -20.61 -10.73 -12.72
N ILE A 61 -21.31 -11.70 -13.34
CA ILE A 61 -20.68 -12.91 -13.91
C ILE A 61 -19.77 -12.59 -15.11
N THR A 62 -20.06 -11.53 -15.86
CA THR A 62 -19.24 -11.09 -16.99
C THR A 62 -17.89 -10.58 -16.49
N ALA A 63 -17.89 -9.76 -15.44
CA ALA A 63 -16.68 -9.30 -14.79
C ALA A 63 -15.87 -10.47 -14.19
N ALA A 64 -16.53 -11.45 -13.56
CA ALA A 64 -15.86 -12.65 -13.06
C ALA A 64 -15.12 -13.42 -14.16
N ARG A 65 -15.78 -13.64 -15.29
CA ARG A 65 -15.18 -14.33 -16.46
C ARG A 65 -14.07 -13.54 -17.14
N ALA A 66 -14.15 -12.21 -17.13
CA ALA A 66 -13.12 -11.33 -17.68
C ALA A 66 -11.75 -11.51 -17.00
N ILE A 67 -11.71 -11.99 -15.74
CA ILE A 67 -10.48 -12.28 -14.98
C ILE A 67 -9.53 -13.18 -15.78
N THR A 68 -10.05 -14.18 -16.51
CA THR A 68 -9.21 -15.06 -17.35
C THR A 68 -8.43 -14.28 -18.41
N GLY A 69 -9.05 -13.30 -19.05
CA GLY A 69 -8.39 -12.43 -20.03
C GLY A 69 -7.39 -11.48 -19.37
N ILE A 70 -7.78 -10.88 -18.24
CA ILE A 70 -6.93 -9.95 -17.49
C ILE A 70 -5.66 -10.67 -17.02
N LYS A 71 -5.77 -11.86 -16.44
CA LYS A 71 -4.65 -12.65 -15.93
C LYS A 71 -3.59 -12.98 -17.00
N LYS A 72 -3.99 -13.08 -18.26
CA LYS A 72 -3.04 -13.31 -19.37
C LYS A 72 -2.20 -12.08 -19.71
N GLY A 73 -2.66 -10.89 -19.33
CA GLY A 73 -2.02 -9.63 -19.67
C GLY A 73 -1.22 -8.97 -18.55
N ILE A 74 -1.17 -9.57 -17.35
CA ILE A 74 -0.56 -9.01 -16.14
C ILE A 74 0.44 -9.99 -15.52
N SER A 75 1.38 -9.48 -14.71
CA SER A 75 2.40 -10.30 -14.02
C SER A 75 2.15 -10.45 -12.52
N ILE A 76 1.45 -9.48 -11.90
CA ILE A 76 1.15 -9.53 -10.46
C ILE A 76 -0.13 -10.32 -10.16
N PRO A 77 -0.25 -10.90 -8.96
CA PRO A 77 -1.44 -11.62 -8.55
C PRO A 77 -2.68 -10.75 -8.47
N LEU A 78 -3.82 -11.32 -8.87
CA LEU A 78 -5.12 -10.66 -8.95
C LEU A 78 -6.09 -11.16 -7.88
N ILE A 79 -6.67 -10.24 -7.13
CA ILE A 79 -7.67 -10.49 -6.10
C ILE A 79 -9.05 -10.07 -6.61
N ALA A 80 -10.02 -10.99 -6.57
CA ALA A 80 -11.40 -10.69 -6.91
C ALA A 80 -12.18 -10.16 -5.70
N ASP A 81 -12.83 -9.01 -5.85
CA ASP A 81 -13.63 -8.35 -4.81
C ASP A 81 -15.12 -8.74 -4.96
N ILE A 82 -15.58 -9.65 -4.10
CA ILE A 82 -16.93 -10.22 -4.11
C ILE A 82 -17.71 -9.66 -2.92
N HIS A 83 -18.88 -9.10 -3.15
CA HIS A 83 -19.66 -8.50 -2.08
C HIS A 83 -20.75 -9.42 -1.50
N PHE A 84 -21.62 -10.02 -2.33
CA PHE A 84 -22.82 -10.70 -1.85
C PHE A 84 -23.08 -12.06 -2.50
N ASP A 85 -22.73 -12.26 -3.76
CA ASP A 85 -23.11 -13.44 -4.51
C ASP A 85 -22.00 -14.48 -4.57
N HIS A 86 -22.21 -15.63 -3.92
CA HIS A 86 -21.30 -16.75 -3.92
C HIS A 86 -20.96 -17.30 -5.32
N ARG A 87 -21.89 -17.16 -6.30
CA ARG A 87 -21.69 -17.62 -7.68
C ARG A 87 -20.58 -16.82 -8.38
N LEU A 88 -20.47 -15.55 -8.04
CA LEU A 88 -19.38 -14.69 -8.54
C LEU A 88 -18.03 -15.12 -7.97
N ALA A 89 -17.99 -15.53 -6.69
CA ALA A 89 -16.77 -16.07 -6.08
C ALA A 89 -16.33 -17.36 -6.78
N LEU A 90 -17.24 -18.28 -7.05
CA LEU A 90 -16.96 -19.53 -7.78
C LEU A 90 -16.47 -19.25 -9.20
N ALA A 91 -17.13 -18.36 -9.93
CA ALA A 91 -16.74 -17.98 -11.29
C ALA A 91 -15.36 -17.28 -11.31
N ALA A 92 -15.04 -16.45 -10.32
CA ALA A 92 -13.72 -15.81 -10.19
C ALA A 92 -12.61 -16.85 -9.90
N LEU A 93 -12.89 -17.85 -9.08
CA LEU A 93 -11.98 -18.97 -8.83
C LEU A 93 -11.76 -19.80 -10.09
N GLU A 94 -12.80 -20.10 -10.85
CA GLU A 94 -12.73 -20.79 -12.15
C GLU A 94 -11.93 -19.98 -13.18
N ALA A 95 -12.07 -18.65 -13.14
CA ALA A 95 -11.34 -17.73 -14.02
C ALA A 95 -9.87 -17.55 -13.62
N GLY A 96 -9.42 -18.12 -12.48
CA GLY A 96 -8.03 -18.16 -12.06
C GLY A 96 -7.57 -16.96 -11.24
N CYS A 97 -8.44 -16.34 -10.42
CA CYS A 97 -7.99 -15.33 -9.46
C CYS A 97 -7.08 -15.95 -8.39
N ASP A 98 -6.13 -15.16 -7.88
CA ASP A 98 -5.14 -15.60 -6.90
C ASP A 98 -5.57 -15.35 -5.45
N GLY A 99 -6.66 -14.61 -5.26
CA GLY A 99 -7.23 -14.31 -3.94
C GLY A 99 -8.67 -13.86 -4.07
N LEU A 100 -9.43 -14.10 -3.02
CA LEU A 100 -10.79 -13.56 -2.88
C LEU A 100 -10.84 -12.51 -1.77
N ARG A 101 -11.53 -11.42 -2.01
CA ARG A 101 -12.03 -10.56 -0.93
C ARG A 101 -13.51 -10.76 -0.83
N LEU A 102 -13.97 -11.23 0.29
CA LEU A 102 -15.39 -11.37 0.59
C LEU A 102 -15.64 -11.20 2.08
N ASN A 103 -16.90 -10.98 2.42
CA ASN A 103 -17.36 -11.09 3.79
C ASN A 103 -18.35 -12.27 3.82
N PRO A 104 -17.97 -13.43 4.40
CA PRO A 104 -18.86 -14.60 4.46
C PRO A 104 -20.23 -14.30 5.04
N GLY A 105 -20.32 -13.35 5.99
CA GLY A 105 -21.59 -12.91 6.56
C GLY A 105 -22.54 -12.26 5.56
N ASN A 106 -22.02 -11.66 4.48
CA ASN A 106 -22.87 -11.08 3.45
C ASN A 106 -23.47 -12.12 2.49
N ILE A 107 -22.87 -13.31 2.41
CA ILE A 107 -23.42 -14.45 1.64
C ILE A 107 -24.61 -15.06 2.37
N GLY A 108 -24.57 -15.05 3.71
CA GLY A 108 -25.70 -15.38 4.60
C GLY A 108 -26.01 -16.87 4.77
N ASP A 109 -25.93 -17.67 3.72
CA ASP A 109 -26.25 -19.11 3.74
C ASP A 109 -24.97 -19.93 4.00
N PRO A 110 -24.91 -20.70 5.11
CA PRO A 110 -23.73 -21.51 5.44
C PRO A 110 -23.37 -22.53 4.35
N GLY A 111 -24.33 -23.10 3.65
CA GLY A 111 -24.07 -24.04 2.55
C GLY A 111 -23.38 -23.38 1.36
N LYS A 112 -23.77 -22.15 1.04
CA LYS A 112 -23.13 -21.34 -0.02
C LYS A 112 -21.72 -20.93 0.38
N VAL A 113 -21.52 -20.54 1.65
CA VAL A 113 -20.18 -20.24 2.17
C VAL A 113 -19.30 -21.48 2.11
N SER A 114 -19.77 -22.63 2.55
CA SER A 114 -19.05 -23.91 2.48
C SER A 114 -18.62 -24.26 1.06
N THR A 115 -19.49 -24.04 0.06
CA THR A 115 -19.18 -24.28 -1.36
C THR A 115 -18.03 -23.40 -1.84
N VAL A 116 -18.04 -22.11 -1.51
CA VAL A 116 -16.95 -21.19 -1.86
C VAL A 116 -15.64 -21.58 -1.18
N VAL A 117 -15.70 -21.88 0.12
CA VAL A 117 -14.54 -22.28 0.92
C VAL A 117 -13.91 -23.56 0.38
N LYS A 118 -14.72 -24.56 0.04
CA LYS A 118 -14.25 -25.81 -0.59
C LYS A 118 -13.53 -25.54 -1.91
N ALA A 119 -14.14 -24.73 -2.79
CA ALA A 119 -13.55 -24.39 -4.07
C ALA A 119 -12.24 -23.57 -3.93
N ALA A 120 -12.17 -22.66 -2.95
CA ALA A 120 -10.97 -21.89 -2.64
C ALA A 120 -9.86 -22.77 -2.07
N ARG A 121 -10.18 -23.71 -1.17
CA ARG A 121 -9.23 -24.67 -0.60
C ARG A 121 -8.63 -25.59 -1.67
N GLU A 122 -9.46 -26.17 -2.54
CA GLU A 122 -8.98 -27.03 -3.65
C GLU A 122 -7.98 -26.31 -4.56
N ARG A 123 -8.10 -25.01 -4.71
CA ARG A 123 -7.23 -24.16 -5.53
C ARG A 123 -6.13 -23.45 -4.74
N GLN A 124 -6.07 -23.64 -3.42
CA GLN A 124 -5.16 -22.95 -2.51
C GLN A 124 -5.26 -21.41 -2.60
N VAL A 125 -6.47 -20.89 -2.86
CA VAL A 125 -6.74 -19.44 -2.99
C VAL A 125 -7.14 -18.85 -1.65
N PRO A 126 -6.37 -17.87 -1.11
CA PRO A 126 -6.70 -17.25 0.17
C PRO A 126 -7.96 -16.39 0.12
N ILE A 127 -8.65 -16.35 1.25
CA ILE A 127 -9.84 -15.51 1.44
C ILE A 127 -9.49 -14.35 2.39
N ARG A 128 -9.70 -13.11 1.93
CA ARG A 128 -9.63 -11.95 2.80
C ARG A 128 -11.02 -11.59 3.34
N ILE A 129 -11.20 -11.71 4.64
CA ILE A 129 -12.35 -11.18 5.37
C ILE A 129 -12.17 -9.66 5.49
N GLY A 130 -13.13 -8.90 4.97
CA GLY A 130 -13.07 -7.43 4.99
C GLY A 130 -14.24 -6.83 5.76
N VAL A 131 -14.00 -6.35 6.96
CA VAL A 131 -14.98 -5.60 7.76
C VAL A 131 -14.73 -4.11 7.62
N ASN A 132 -15.77 -3.37 7.25
CA ASN A 132 -15.75 -1.91 7.23
C ASN A 132 -16.73 -1.38 8.28
N ALA A 133 -16.36 -0.34 9.02
CA ALA A 133 -17.20 0.27 10.05
C ALA A 133 -18.58 0.69 9.50
N GLY A 134 -18.62 1.26 8.28
CA GLY A 134 -19.86 1.70 7.65
C GLY A 134 -20.82 0.58 7.22
N SER A 135 -20.39 -0.69 7.25
CA SER A 135 -21.22 -1.86 6.90
C SER A 135 -21.48 -2.80 8.06
N LEU A 136 -21.23 -2.36 9.29
CA LEU A 136 -21.54 -3.13 10.48
C LEU A 136 -23.07 -3.29 10.66
N PRO A 137 -23.54 -4.46 11.12
CA PRO A 137 -24.92 -4.63 11.53
C PRO A 137 -25.28 -3.63 12.66
N LYS A 138 -26.52 -3.18 12.72
CA LYS A 138 -27.00 -2.42 13.88
C LYS A 138 -26.86 -3.29 15.13
N THR A 139 -26.13 -2.76 16.12
CA THR A 139 -25.99 -3.45 17.41
C THR A 139 -27.09 -3.08 18.37
N SER A 140 -27.51 -4.04 19.19
CA SER A 140 -28.36 -3.80 20.38
C SER A 140 -27.56 -3.31 21.59
N HIS A 141 -26.23 -3.24 21.48
CA HIS A 141 -25.29 -2.91 22.55
C HIS A 141 -24.56 -1.59 22.23
N PRO A 142 -25.19 -0.44 22.48
CA PRO A 142 -24.59 0.87 22.16
C PRO A 142 -23.37 1.21 23.02
N GLU A 143 -23.14 0.50 24.11
CA GLU A 143 -21.97 0.62 24.99
C GLU A 143 -20.68 0.08 24.38
N ILE A 144 -20.78 -0.79 23.37
CA ILE A 144 -19.62 -1.38 22.71
C ILE A 144 -19.10 -0.42 21.64
N SER A 145 -17.81 -0.10 21.69
CA SER A 145 -17.15 0.76 20.70
C SER A 145 -17.23 0.20 19.28
N ILE A 146 -17.17 1.06 18.27
CA ILE A 146 -17.14 0.63 16.86
C ILE A 146 -15.94 -0.32 16.59
N ALA A 147 -14.81 -0.06 17.23
CA ALA A 147 -13.63 -0.92 17.09
C ALA A 147 -13.91 -2.35 17.59
N GLU A 148 -14.50 -2.50 18.78
CA GLU A 148 -14.90 -3.81 19.33
C GLU A 148 -15.95 -4.52 18.47
N GLN A 149 -16.93 -3.76 17.94
CA GLN A 149 -17.92 -4.32 17.01
C GLN A 149 -17.26 -4.87 15.73
N MET A 150 -16.28 -4.14 15.17
CA MET A 150 -15.52 -4.59 14.00
C MET A 150 -14.74 -5.86 14.29
N VAL A 151 -14.10 -5.95 15.46
CA VAL A 151 -13.37 -7.13 15.90
C VAL A 151 -14.31 -8.31 16.09
N ALA A 152 -15.43 -8.11 16.79
CA ALA A 152 -16.44 -9.16 17.00
C ALA A 152 -16.98 -9.70 15.67
N ALA A 153 -17.31 -8.81 14.72
CA ALA A 153 -17.78 -9.20 13.39
C ALA A 153 -16.74 -10.02 12.63
N ALA A 154 -15.46 -9.61 12.69
CA ALA A 154 -14.38 -10.38 12.08
C ALA A 154 -14.19 -11.76 12.72
N MET A 155 -14.22 -11.83 14.05
CA MET A 155 -14.06 -13.11 14.79
C MET A 155 -15.15 -14.12 14.45
N VAL A 156 -16.39 -13.68 14.25
CA VAL A 156 -17.49 -14.56 13.80
C VAL A 156 -17.16 -15.18 12.44
N GLN A 157 -16.67 -14.37 11.49
CA GLN A 157 -16.32 -14.83 10.14
C GLN A 157 -15.09 -15.75 10.15
N ILE A 158 -14.09 -15.43 10.96
CA ILE A 158 -12.88 -16.27 11.13
C ILE A 158 -13.28 -17.65 11.65
N ARG A 159 -14.05 -17.72 12.74
CA ARG A 159 -14.52 -18.99 13.32
C ARG A 159 -15.33 -19.81 12.32
N LEU A 160 -16.13 -19.15 11.49
CA LEU A 160 -16.88 -19.84 10.42
C LEU A 160 -15.93 -20.51 9.42
N LEU A 161 -14.87 -19.81 8.95
CA LEU A 161 -13.91 -20.39 8.03
C LEU A 161 -13.08 -21.51 8.70
N GLU A 162 -12.67 -21.32 9.94
CA GLU A 162 -11.94 -22.32 10.75
C GLU A 162 -12.80 -23.59 10.96
N SER A 163 -14.11 -23.45 11.20
CA SER A 163 -15.02 -24.58 11.34
C SER A 163 -15.20 -25.39 10.04
N LEU A 164 -14.79 -24.83 8.91
CA LEU A 164 -14.74 -25.47 7.60
C LEU A 164 -13.34 -25.96 7.24
N ASP A 165 -12.42 -26.09 8.21
CA ASP A 165 -11.02 -26.47 8.03
C ASP A 165 -10.29 -25.57 7.01
N PHE A 166 -10.56 -24.26 7.04
CA PHE A 166 -9.94 -23.29 6.15
C PHE A 166 -9.16 -22.23 6.93
N ASP A 167 -7.87 -22.14 6.67
CA ASP A 167 -6.92 -21.29 7.39
C ASP A 167 -6.04 -20.40 6.48
N LEU A 168 -6.32 -20.36 5.17
CA LEU A 168 -5.72 -19.41 4.22
C LEU A 168 -6.47 -18.07 4.31
N ILE A 169 -6.44 -17.47 5.49
CA ILE A 169 -7.24 -16.31 5.85
C ILE A 169 -6.34 -15.05 5.91
N LYS A 170 -6.85 -13.94 5.42
CA LYS A 170 -6.32 -12.59 5.62
C LYS A 170 -7.42 -11.68 6.15
N ILE A 171 -7.10 -10.73 7.03
CA ILE A 171 -8.11 -9.89 7.69
C ILE A 171 -7.89 -8.42 7.36
N SER A 172 -8.98 -7.68 7.19
CA SER A 172 -8.96 -6.22 7.17
C SER A 172 -10.11 -5.61 7.95
N LEU A 173 -9.80 -4.64 8.82
CA LEU A 173 -10.72 -3.87 9.63
C LEU A 173 -10.53 -2.40 9.30
N LYS A 174 -11.42 -1.79 8.51
CA LYS A 174 -11.23 -0.44 8.00
C LYS A 174 -12.35 0.50 8.44
N ALA A 175 -11.96 1.66 8.92
CA ALA A 175 -12.86 2.77 9.18
C ALA A 175 -12.29 4.05 8.54
N PHE A 176 -13.11 5.08 8.39
CA PHE A 176 -12.68 6.43 8.06
C PHE A 176 -11.92 7.05 9.25
N ASP A 177 -12.42 6.80 10.46
CA ASP A 177 -11.82 7.28 11.70
C ASP A 177 -10.52 6.52 12.01
N VAL A 178 -9.42 7.26 12.08
CA VAL A 178 -8.08 6.69 12.28
C VAL A 178 -7.92 6.07 13.67
N PRO A 179 -8.31 6.73 14.78
CA PRO A 179 -8.29 6.13 16.13
C PRO A 179 -9.06 4.79 16.20
N THR A 180 -10.27 4.75 15.66
CA THR A 180 -11.10 3.52 15.60
C THR A 180 -10.39 2.41 14.83
N THR A 181 -9.78 2.73 13.67
CA THR A 181 -9.02 1.76 12.88
C THR A 181 -7.84 1.22 13.67
N ILE A 182 -7.05 2.08 14.31
CA ILE A 182 -5.90 1.67 15.12
C ILE A 182 -6.34 0.78 16.29
N ALA A 183 -7.41 1.15 17.00
CA ALA A 183 -7.93 0.36 18.12
C ALA A 183 -8.36 -1.03 17.67
N ALA A 184 -9.12 -1.14 16.56
CA ALA A 184 -9.58 -2.42 16.03
C ALA A 184 -8.42 -3.35 15.62
N TYR A 185 -7.38 -2.79 14.93
CA TYR A 185 -6.24 -3.60 14.54
C TYR A 185 -5.35 -4.00 15.72
N ARG A 186 -5.18 -3.16 16.74
CA ARG A 186 -4.45 -3.53 17.95
C ARG A 186 -5.13 -4.67 18.68
N GLU A 187 -6.44 -4.60 18.82
CA GLU A 187 -7.21 -5.64 19.50
C GLU A 187 -7.19 -6.98 18.74
N ILE A 188 -7.43 -6.97 17.43
CA ILE A 188 -7.47 -8.22 16.67
C ILE A 188 -6.09 -8.85 16.49
N ALA A 189 -5.03 -8.04 16.44
CA ALA A 189 -3.67 -8.53 16.26
C ALA A 189 -3.22 -9.51 17.35
N ASP A 190 -3.74 -9.35 18.57
CA ASP A 190 -3.43 -10.22 19.71
C ASP A 190 -4.32 -11.49 19.74
N LYS A 191 -5.43 -11.50 18.96
CA LYS A 191 -6.43 -12.57 19.02
C LYS A 191 -6.30 -13.63 17.92
N ILE A 192 -5.57 -13.31 16.82
CA ILE A 192 -5.51 -14.17 15.64
C ILE A 192 -4.09 -14.33 15.12
N PRO A 193 -3.75 -15.47 14.50
CA PRO A 193 -2.45 -15.66 13.86
C PRO A 193 -2.39 -15.15 12.42
N TYR A 194 -3.51 -14.76 11.81
CA TYR A 194 -3.62 -14.47 10.38
C TYR A 194 -3.01 -13.13 9.99
N PRO A 195 -2.51 -12.98 8.74
CA PRO A 195 -1.98 -11.72 8.25
C PRO A 195 -3.05 -10.64 8.14
N LEU A 196 -2.62 -9.39 8.37
CA LEU A 196 -3.46 -8.21 8.42
C LEU A 196 -3.21 -7.31 7.20
N HIS A 197 -4.31 -6.99 6.50
CA HIS A 197 -4.32 -6.01 5.42
C HIS A 197 -4.79 -4.66 5.95
N ILE A 198 -3.88 -3.74 6.16
CA ILE A 198 -4.16 -2.46 6.79
C ILE A 198 -4.41 -1.34 5.76
N GLY A 199 -5.16 -0.35 6.18
CA GLY A 199 -5.48 0.84 5.38
C GLY A 199 -6.63 1.62 5.99
N ILE A 200 -6.73 2.89 5.61
CA ILE A 200 -7.87 3.74 5.95
C ILE A 200 -8.84 3.72 4.78
N THR A 201 -10.14 3.56 5.05
CA THR A 201 -11.17 3.64 3.99
C THR A 201 -11.66 5.07 3.83
N GLU A 202 -12.09 5.44 2.60
CA GLU A 202 -12.70 6.74 2.34
C GLU A 202 -11.82 7.94 2.75
N ALA A 203 -10.49 7.80 2.61
CA ALA A 203 -9.55 8.80 3.11
C ALA A 203 -9.69 10.17 2.41
N GLY A 204 -10.25 10.21 1.20
CA GLY A 204 -10.57 11.42 0.45
C GLY A 204 -9.53 11.79 -0.61
N LEU A 205 -9.51 13.07 -0.98
CA LEU A 205 -8.59 13.62 -1.97
C LEU A 205 -7.11 13.50 -1.52
N PRO A 206 -6.14 13.52 -2.45
CA PRO A 206 -4.73 13.25 -2.14
C PRO A 206 -4.19 14.03 -0.94
N ARG A 207 -4.40 15.36 -0.91
CA ARG A 207 -3.84 16.22 0.14
C ARG A 207 -4.23 15.79 1.56
N GLN A 208 -5.49 15.49 1.81
CA GLN A 208 -5.98 15.06 3.13
C GLN A 208 -5.86 13.54 3.31
N GLY A 209 -6.10 12.79 2.23
CA GLY A 209 -6.13 11.34 2.25
C GLY A 209 -4.76 10.72 2.51
N VAL A 210 -3.70 11.29 1.95
CA VAL A 210 -2.31 10.85 2.22
C VAL A 210 -1.98 11.06 3.70
N ILE A 211 -2.34 12.22 4.28
CA ILE A 211 -2.07 12.50 5.70
C ILE A 211 -2.81 11.49 6.59
N ARG A 212 -4.12 11.25 6.36
CA ARG A 212 -4.89 10.27 7.13
C ARG A 212 -4.31 8.86 7.01
N SER A 213 -3.96 8.47 5.79
CA SER A 213 -3.36 7.17 5.52
C SER A 213 -1.98 7.03 6.17
N ALA A 214 -1.14 8.06 6.09
CA ALA A 214 0.19 8.07 6.71
C ALA A 214 0.08 7.96 8.24
N VAL A 215 -0.82 8.69 8.87
CA VAL A 215 -1.05 8.59 10.32
C VAL A 215 -1.58 7.21 10.70
N GLY A 216 -2.60 6.71 10.03
CA GLY A 216 -3.23 5.43 10.39
C GLY A 216 -2.36 4.22 10.08
N ILE A 217 -1.90 4.09 8.84
CA ILE A 217 -1.04 2.99 8.39
C ILE A 217 0.32 3.08 9.08
N GLY A 218 0.92 4.28 9.13
CA GLY A 218 2.22 4.50 9.75
C GLY A 218 2.23 4.14 11.24
N THR A 219 1.19 4.52 11.99
CA THR A 219 1.07 4.14 13.41
C THR A 219 0.97 2.62 13.57
N LEU A 220 0.14 1.93 12.77
CA LEU A 220 0.02 0.49 12.84
C LEU A 220 1.34 -0.21 12.51
N LEU A 221 2.02 0.21 11.46
CA LEU A 221 3.33 -0.33 11.09
C LEU A 221 4.38 -0.08 12.16
N TYR A 222 4.40 1.11 12.78
CA TYR A 222 5.29 1.45 13.89
C TYR A 222 5.06 0.55 15.11
N LEU A 223 3.81 0.12 15.33
CA LEU A 223 3.41 -0.84 16.36
C LEU A 223 3.70 -2.31 15.97
N GLY A 224 4.24 -2.56 14.78
CA GLY A 224 4.54 -3.90 14.28
C GLY A 224 3.32 -4.63 13.70
N ILE A 225 2.26 -3.91 13.36
CA ILE A 225 0.99 -4.46 12.86
C ILE A 225 0.85 -4.15 11.37
N GLY A 226 0.69 -5.18 10.53
CA GLY A 226 0.42 -5.07 9.11
C GLY A 226 1.34 -5.92 8.24
N ASP A 227 0.74 -6.66 7.32
CA ASP A 227 1.41 -7.58 6.39
C ASP A 227 1.20 -7.16 4.94
N THR A 228 0.07 -6.52 4.63
CA THR A 228 -0.18 -5.85 3.37
C THR A 228 -0.82 -4.49 3.62
N ILE A 229 -0.55 -3.51 2.78
CA ILE A 229 -1.10 -2.16 2.90
C ILE A 229 -1.83 -1.74 1.64
N ARG A 230 -2.89 -0.90 1.81
CA ARG A 230 -3.51 -0.16 0.71
C ARG A 230 -3.87 1.24 1.18
N VAL A 231 -3.34 2.24 0.51
CA VAL A 231 -3.82 3.62 0.58
C VAL A 231 -5.06 3.73 -0.31
N SER A 232 -6.09 4.47 0.11
CA SER A 232 -7.34 4.67 -0.65
C SER A 232 -7.59 6.15 -0.85
N LEU A 233 -7.45 6.62 -2.09
CA LEU A 233 -7.57 8.04 -2.43
C LEU A 233 -8.61 8.25 -3.54
N THR A 234 -9.21 9.43 -3.57
CA THR A 234 -10.08 9.88 -4.67
C THR A 234 -9.21 10.48 -5.77
N THR A 235 -8.44 9.62 -6.45
CA THR A 235 -7.52 9.96 -7.54
C THR A 235 -7.14 8.73 -8.34
N HIS A 236 -6.21 8.87 -9.30
CA HIS A 236 -5.67 7.72 -10.03
C HIS A 236 -4.94 6.76 -9.06
N PRO A 237 -5.15 5.44 -9.15
CA PRO A 237 -4.63 4.48 -8.18
C PRO A 237 -3.10 4.37 -8.14
N LYS A 238 -2.37 4.89 -9.13
CA LYS A 238 -0.91 5.03 -9.10
C LYS A 238 -0.43 5.87 -7.91
N GLU A 239 -1.18 6.95 -7.59
CA GLU A 239 -0.89 7.80 -6.43
C GLU A 239 -1.03 7.06 -5.10
N GLU A 240 -1.91 6.04 -5.04
CA GLU A 240 -2.04 5.18 -3.87
C GLU A 240 -0.79 4.33 -3.64
N VAL A 241 -0.19 3.81 -4.73
CA VAL A 241 1.04 3.01 -4.70
C VAL A 241 2.23 3.87 -4.26
N TRP A 242 2.36 5.06 -4.85
CA TRP A 242 3.37 6.02 -4.45
C TRP A 242 3.28 6.34 -2.96
N ALA A 243 2.09 6.74 -2.48
CA ALA A 243 1.88 7.08 -1.06
C ALA A 243 2.16 5.88 -0.12
N ALA A 244 1.85 4.66 -0.55
CA ALA A 244 2.14 3.46 0.21
C ALA A 244 3.65 3.26 0.41
N TYR A 245 4.45 3.44 -0.65
CA TYR A 245 5.90 3.35 -0.55
C TYR A 245 6.52 4.49 0.25
N GLU A 246 5.99 5.73 0.14
CA GLU A 246 6.46 6.85 0.97
C GLU A 246 6.23 6.57 2.47
N ILE A 247 5.10 5.97 2.85
CA ILE A 247 4.86 5.53 4.23
C ILE A 247 5.89 4.47 4.67
N LEU A 248 6.13 3.47 3.82
CA LEU A 248 7.08 2.38 4.12
C LEU A 248 8.53 2.89 4.20
N LYS A 249 8.94 3.77 3.30
CA LYS A 249 10.26 4.42 3.29
C LYS A 249 10.46 5.29 4.54
N SER A 250 9.45 6.06 4.92
CA SER A 250 9.49 6.93 6.11
C SER A 250 9.70 6.16 7.42
N LEU A 251 9.36 4.86 7.44
CA LEU A 251 9.58 3.96 8.56
C LEU A 251 10.78 3.01 8.38
N ASN A 252 11.55 3.15 7.30
CA ASN A 252 12.64 2.25 6.93
C ASN A 252 12.23 0.76 6.83
N LEU A 253 10.98 0.49 6.43
CA LEU A 253 10.44 -0.87 6.29
C LEU A 253 10.63 -1.46 4.90
N ARG A 254 10.67 -0.62 3.88
CA ARG A 254 10.94 -1.00 2.48
C ARG A 254 11.79 0.07 1.82
N GLN A 255 12.62 -0.37 0.88
CA GLN A 255 13.32 0.50 -0.06
C GLN A 255 12.68 0.32 -1.44
N HIS A 256 12.27 1.42 -2.06
CA HIS A 256 11.70 1.45 -3.40
C HIS A 256 11.95 2.82 -4.03
N GLY A 257 12.73 2.85 -5.10
CA GLY A 257 13.15 4.09 -5.72
C GLY A 257 13.95 5.03 -4.81
N PRO A 258 14.28 6.23 -5.29
CA PRO A 258 15.06 7.20 -4.55
C PRO A 258 14.26 7.89 -3.43
N VAL A 259 15.03 8.50 -2.51
CA VAL A 259 14.50 9.38 -1.47
C VAL A 259 15.12 10.76 -1.63
N LEU A 260 14.28 11.78 -1.79
CA LEU A 260 14.73 13.17 -1.77
C LEU A 260 14.75 13.70 -0.33
N VAL A 261 15.88 14.27 0.08
CA VAL A 261 16.02 15.04 1.32
C VAL A 261 16.14 16.51 0.92
N SER A 262 15.15 17.32 1.29
CA SER A 262 15.16 18.76 1.02
C SER A 262 14.92 19.54 2.31
N CYS A 263 15.69 20.59 2.53
CA CYS A 263 15.45 21.47 3.66
C CYS A 263 14.25 22.40 3.38
N PRO A 264 13.57 22.88 4.43
CA PRO A 264 12.52 23.89 4.25
C PRO A 264 13.12 25.22 3.75
N THR A 265 12.32 25.96 2.99
CA THR A 265 12.68 27.33 2.61
C THR A 265 12.69 28.22 3.84
N CYS A 266 13.85 28.72 4.22
CA CYS A 266 14.03 29.62 5.37
C CYS A 266 14.77 30.88 4.95
N GLY A 267 14.96 31.84 5.85
CA GLY A 267 15.65 33.11 5.58
C GLY A 267 17.12 32.99 5.15
N ARG A 268 17.70 31.78 5.17
CA ARG A 268 19.06 31.49 4.68
C ARG A 268 19.09 30.88 3.28
N THR A 269 17.91 30.65 2.67
CA THR A 269 17.83 30.07 1.32
C THR A 269 18.30 31.11 0.30
N GLU A 270 19.30 30.76 -0.51
CA GLU A 270 19.97 31.64 -1.45
C GLU A 270 19.68 31.31 -2.92
N ALA A 271 18.90 30.28 -3.21
CA ALA A 271 18.50 29.85 -4.54
C ALA A 271 17.01 29.51 -4.61
N ASN A 272 16.46 29.32 -5.81
CA ASN A 272 15.09 28.84 -5.98
C ASN A 272 15.00 27.34 -5.61
N LEU A 273 14.98 27.07 -4.30
CA LEU A 273 15.02 25.71 -3.75
C LEU A 273 13.79 24.89 -4.11
N GLU A 274 12.62 25.50 -4.11
CA GLU A 274 11.36 24.82 -4.42
C GLU A 274 11.38 24.28 -5.86
N TRP A 275 11.75 25.14 -6.82
CA TRP A 275 11.90 24.73 -8.21
C TRP A 275 12.94 23.61 -8.37
N LEU A 276 14.09 23.76 -7.72
CA LEU A 276 15.17 22.76 -7.84
C LEU A 276 14.76 21.42 -7.24
N ALA A 277 14.11 21.42 -6.07
CA ALA A 277 13.62 20.21 -5.44
C ALA A 277 12.56 19.51 -6.29
N GLN A 278 11.62 20.28 -6.88
CA GLN A 278 10.62 19.73 -7.80
C GLN A 278 11.26 19.13 -9.05
N ALA A 279 12.16 19.88 -9.71
CA ALA A 279 12.85 19.41 -10.91
C ALA A 279 13.69 18.15 -10.66
N VAL A 280 14.31 18.04 -9.49
CA VAL A 280 15.03 16.83 -9.07
C VAL A 280 14.05 15.69 -8.83
N THR A 281 12.92 15.92 -8.14
CA THR A 281 11.87 14.91 -7.92
C THR A 281 11.39 14.31 -9.24
N ASP A 282 11.04 15.18 -10.22
CA ASP A 282 10.53 14.73 -11.53
C ASP A 282 11.54 13.86 -12.32
N ARG A 283 12.84 14.09 -12.09
CA ARG A 283 13.89 13.25 -12.68
C ARG A 283 14.09 11.94 -11.91
N LEU A 284 13.98 11.98 -10.57
CA LEU A 284 14.15 10.83 -9.69
C LEU A 284 13.01 9.81 -9.83
N GLU A 285 11.80 10.24 -10.19
CA GLU A 285 10.66 9.31 -10.43
C GLU A 285 10.93 8.27 -11.53
N LYS A 286 11.89 8.53 -12.41
CA LYS A 286 12.31 7.62 -13.49
C LYS A 286 13.42 6.64 -13.08
N ILE A 287 13.87 6.72 -11.84
CA ILE A 287 14.99 5.95 -11.31
C ILE A 287 14.48 4.94 -10.28
N ASP A 288 14.77 3.67 -10.48
CA ASP A 288 14.32 2.60 -9.58
C ASP A 288 15.37 2.22 -8.51
N LYS A 289 16.49 2.96 -8.44
CA LYS A 289 17.56 2.69 -7.47
C LYS A 289 17.22 3.29 -6.10
N PRO A 290 17.44 2.56 -4.99
CA PRO A 290 17.21 3.06 -3.63
C PRO A 290 18.34 3.97 -3.16
N ILE A 291 18.44 5.15 -3.73
CA ILE A 291 19.45 6.18 -3.42
C ILE A 291 18.84 7.34 -2.65
N LYS A 292 19.63 7.97 -1.80
CA LYS A 292 19.26 9.17 -1.07
C LYS A 292 19.90 10.40 -1.70
N VAL A 293 19.10 11.27 -2.28
CA VAL A 293 19.53 12.50 -2.94
C VAL A 293 19.15 13.70 -2.08
N ALA A 294 20.04 14.69 -1.93
CA ALA A 294 19.78 15.86 -1.11
C ALA A 294 19.80 17.16 -1.93
N VAL A 295 18.81 18.02 -1.67
CA VAL A 295 18.72 19.38 -2.21
C VAL A 295 18.60 20.36 -1.05
N MET A 296 19.69 21.09 -0.76
CA MET A 296 19.81 21.96 0.40
C MET A 296 19.92 23.42 -0.02
N GLY A 297 19.19 24.30 0.67
CA GLY A 297 19.05 25.72 0.28
C GLY A 297 20.18 26.63 0.73
N CYS A 298 21.17 26.16 1.49
CA CYS A 298 22.34 26.94 1.87
C CYS A 298 23.57 26.05 2.08
N VAL A 299 24.76 26.64 1.88
CA VAL A 299 26.05 25.93 2.04
C VAL A 299 26.47 25.75 3.50
N VAL A 300 25.87 26.49 4.42
CA VAL A 300 26.29 26.51 5.84
C VAL A 300 25.91 25.20 6.54
N ASN A 301 24.67 24.79 6.47
CA ASN A 301 24.18 23.59 7.17
C ASN A 301 23.93 22.40 6.23
N GLY A 302 23.81 22.65 4.92
CA GLY A 302 23.40 21.65 3.94
C GLY A 302 24.18 20.35 4.00
N PRO A 303 25.52 20.36 3.87
CA PRO A 303 26.32 19.14 3.89
C PRO A 303 26.29 18.41 5.24
N GLY A 304 26.08 19.13 6.35
CA GLY A 304 26.00 18.54 7.68
C GLY A 304 24.65 17.84 7.94
N GLU A 305 23.55 18.49 7.59
CA GLU A 305 22.19 17.94 7.79
C GLU A 305 21.87 16.79 6.81
N ALA A 306 22.47 16.81 5.64
CA ALA A 306 22.30 15.77 4.62
C ALA A 306 23.53 14.85 4.48
N LYS A 307 24.36 14.71 5.52
CA LYS A 307 25.60 13.92 5.48
C LYS A 307 25.42 12.46 5.07
N ASP A 308 24.25 11.90 5.34
CA ASP A 308 23.90 10.50 5.03
C ASP A 308 23.33 10.35 3.60
N ALA A 309 23.19 11.44 2.84
CA ALA A 309 22.78 11.35 1.44
C ALA A 309 23.93 10.80 0.58
N ASP A 310 23.56 9.93 -0.37
CA ASP A 310 24.54 9.37 -1.31
C ASP A 310 25.16 10.46 -2.18
N ILE A 311 24.33 11.43 -2.59
CA ILE A 311 24.73 12.62 -3.34
C ILE A 311 23.81 13.79 -2.97
N GLY A 312 24.32 15.01 -3.02
CA GLY A 312 23.49 16.18 -2.77
C GLY A 312 24.12 17.46 -3.27
N ILE A 313 23.28 18.48 -3.37
CA ILE A 313 23.69 19.84 -3.66
C ILE A 313 23.29 20.78 -2.53
N ALA A 314 24.21 21.61 -2.08
CA ALA A 314 23.94 22.69 -1.16
C ALA A 314 24.02 23.99 -1.96
N ALA A 315 22.88 24.58 -2.26
CA ALA A 315 22.75 25.80 -3.06
C ALA A 315 23.29 26.99 -2.28
N GLY A 316 23.84 27.96 -3.00
CA GLY A 316 24.32 29.24 -2.51
C GLY A 316 24.06 30.30 -3.55
N LYS A 317 24.35 31.56 -3.24
CA LYS A 317 24.13 32.68 -4.14
C LYS A 317 25.05 32.60 -5.37
N GLY A 318 24.47 32.23 -6.54
CA GLY A 318 25.16 32.04 -7.81
C GLY A 318 26.04 30.80 -7.91
N ARG A 319 26.45 30.22 -6.80
CA ARG A 319 27.29 29.00 -6.75
C ARG A 319 26.91 28.11 -5.56
N GLY A 320 26.91 26.79 -5.75
CA GLY A 320 26.65 25.80 -4.71
C GLY A 320 27.76 24.76 -4.62
N ILE A 321 27.58 23.84 -3.66
CA ILE A 321 28.52 22.76 -3.41
C ILE A 321 27.82 21.43 -3.69
N LEU A 322 28.35 20.68 -4.63
CA LEU A 322 28.01 19.26 -4.79
C LEU A 322 28.78 18.47 -3.74
N PHE A 323 28.09 17.60 -3.01
CA PHE A 323 28.69 16.78 -1.95
C PHE A 323 28.20 15.32 -2.06
N LYS A 324 29.03 14.39 -1.60
CA LYS A 324 28.74 12.95 -1.55
C LYS A 324 29.06 12.46 -0.14
N LYS A 325 28.05 11.87 0.52
CA LYS A 325 28.18 11.40 1.93
C LYS A 325 28.81 12.46 2.84
N GLY A 326 28.31 13.68 2.74
CA GLY A 326 28.77 14.83 3.53
C GLY A 326 30.10 15.46 3.06
N GLN A 327 30.83 14.84 2.14
CA GLN A 327 32.11 15.36 1.64
C GLN A 327 31.93 16.19 0.38
N LYS A 328 32.56 17.37 0.36
CA LYS A 328 32.53 18.24 -0.83
C LYS A 328 33.22 17.56 -2.02
N VAL A 329 32.50 17.51 -3.14
CA VAL A 329 33.03 17.01 -4.43
C VAL A 329 33.54 18.17 -5.29
N ARG A 330 32.69 19.16 -5.60
CA ARG A 330 33.02 20.31 -6.42
C ARG A 330 32.07 21.47 -6.19
N VAL A 331 32.45 22.64 -6.64
CA VAL A 331 31.60 23.84 -6.76
C VAL A 331 30.89 23.80 -8.10
N VAL A 332 29.61 24.19 -8.11
CA VAL A 332 28.77 24.21 -9.31
C VAL A 332 28.10 25.57 -9.42
N GLU A 333 27.98 26.13 -10.62
CA GLU A 333 27.24 27.35 -10.91
C GLU A 333 25.72 27.07 -10.77
N GLU A 334 24.94 28.07 -10.34
CA GLU A 334 23.52 27.93 -10.07
C GLU A 334 22.72 27.36 -11.26
N LYS A 335 23.02 27.83 -12.47
CA LYS A 335 22.39 27.39 -13.72
C LYS A 335 22.58 25.89 -14.01
N ASP A 336 23.61 25.27 -13.44
CA ASP A 336 24.03 23.91 -13.71
C ASP A 336 23.66 22.95 -12.55
N TYR A 337 22.96 23.40 -11.49
CA TYR A 337 22.66 22.59 -10.28
C TYR A 337 21.97 21.28 -10.63
N LEU A 338 20.89 21.35 -11.40
CA LEU A 338 20.10 20.15 -11.75
C LEU A 338 20.94 19.15 -12.54
N GLU A 339 21.55 19.58 -13.62
CA GLU A 339 22.29 18.68 -14.50
C GLU A 339 23.56 18.13 -13.83
N ALA A 340 24.24 18.94 -13.02
CA ALA A 340 25.39 18.48 -12.26
C ALA A 340 25.02 17.41 -11.20
N LEU A 341 23.86 17.58 -10.52
CA LEU A 341 23.37 16.62 -9.54
C LEU A 341 22.94 15.33 -10.24
N MET A 342 22.15 15.43 -11.32
CA MET A 342 21.66 14.25 -12.04
C MET A 342 22.78 13.46 -12.71
N ALA A 343 23.81 14.12 -13.25
CA ALA A 343 24.98 13.44 -13.78
C ALA A 343 25.77 12.62 -12.73
N GLU A 344 25.71 12.99 -11.45
CA GLU A 344 26.30 12.16 -10.38
C GLU A 344 25.33 11.06 -9.90
N VAL A 345 24.01 11.31 -9.94
CA VAL A 345 22.99 10.29 -9.67
C VAL A 345 23.09 9.12 -10.66
N GLU A 346 23.32 9.39 -11.93
CA GLU A 346 23.48 8.37 -12.97
C GLU A 346 24.69 7.45 -12.76
N LYS A 347 25.71 7.93 -12.04
CA LYS A 347 26.92 7.15 -11.72
C LYS A 347 26.78 6.23 -10.50
N LEU A 348 25.70 6.39 -9.73
CA LEU A 348 25.40 5.54 -8.56
C LEU A 348 24.67 4.26 -8.97
#